data_fc749ab766a6e38424257c3de5179a07
#
_entry.id   fc749ab766a6e38424257c3de5179a07
#
_cell.length_a   1.000
_cell.length_b   1.000
_cell.length_c   1.000
_cell.angle_alpha   90.00
_cell.angle_beta   90.00
_cell.angle_gamma   90.00
#
_symmetry.space_group_name_H-M   'P 1'
#
loop_
_entity.id
_entity.type
_entity.pdbx_description
1 polymer ?
#
loop_
_entity_poly.entity_id
_entity_poly.type
_entity_poly.pdbx_seq_one_letter_code
_entity_poly.pdbx_strand_id
1 'polypeptide(L)' 'MPMSEDVRRMVGRNVRRLRIAAGLSQAELAERMGVDRAYVSGLELGQRNPTIVTLWHIARALGVKLRPFFDEEKPRRRAR' A
#
# COMPACT_ATOMS: atom_id res chain seq x y z
N MET A 1 -1.27 -24.05 10.13
CA MET A 1 -1.82 -22.84 10.65
C MET A 1 -2.25 -21.89 9.55
N PRO A 2 -3.47 -21.50 9.53
CA PRO A 2 -3.93 -20.63 8.47
C PRO A 2 -3.34 -19.24 8.62
N MET A 3 -3.08 -18.64 7.48
CA MET A 3 -2.67 -17.26 7.45
C MET A 3 -3.88 -16.40 7.63
N SER A 4 -3.77 -15.41 8.48
CA SER A 4 -4.87 -14.49 8.66
C SER A 4 -5.00 -13.53 7.48
N GLU A 5 -3.90 -13.31 6.75
CA GLU A 5 -3.94 -12.33 5.69
C GLU A 5 -2.77 -12.54 4.75
N ASP A 6 -3.06 -12.42 3.46
CA ASP A 6 -2.03 -12.41 2.45
C ASP A 6 -1.25 -11.09 2.56
N VAL A 7 0.06 -11.18 2.53
CA VAL A 7 0.91 -10.00 2.67
C VAL A 7 0.62 -8.97 1.58
N ARG A 8 0.17 -9.41 0.41
CA ARG A 8 -0.15 -8.46 -0.66
C ARG A 8 -1.32 -7.57 -0.30
N ARG A 9 -2.28 -8.11 0.42
CA ARG A 9 -3.41 -7.30 0.90
C ARG A 9 -2.96 -6.33 1.97
N MET A 10 -2.11 -6.78 2.87
CA MET A 10 -1.59 -5.91 3.92
C MET A 10 -0.85 -4.74 3.32
N VAL A 11 0.05 -5.01 2.40
CA VAL A 11 0.82 -3.94 1.75
C VAL A 11 -0.11 -3.03 0.96
N GLY A 12 -1.04 -3.60 0.21
CA GLY A 12 -1.97 -2.81 -0.58
C GLY A 12 -2.81 -1.87 0.28
N ARG A 13 -3.29 -2.38 1.40
CA ARG A 13 -4.07 -1.57 2.33
C ARG A 13 -3.23 -0.41 2.86
N ASN A 14 -1.99 -0.68 3.20
CA ASN A 14 -1.12 0.36 3.73
C ASN A 14 -0.75 1.39 2.66
N VAL A 15 -0.53 0.94 1.43
CA VAL A 15 -0.28 1.88 0.34
C VAL A 15 -1.48 2.82 0.17
N ARG A 16 -2.68 2.27 0.18
CA ARG A 16 -3.88 3.10 0.05
C ARG A 16 -3.99 4.10 1.19
N ARG A 17 -3.78 3.63 2.40
CA ARG A 17 -3.85 4.51 3.57
C ARG A 17 -2.86 5.66 3.46
N LEU A 18 -1.63 5.34 3.10
CA LEU A 18 -0.58 6.36 3.01
C LEU A 18 -0.78 7.27 1.82
N ARG A 19 -1.34 6.75 0.71
CA ARG A 19 -1.66 7.57 -0.44
C ARG A 19 -2.73 8.60 -0.08
N ILE A 20 -3.77 8.15 0.59
CA ILE A 20 -4.85 9.07 0.99
C ILE A 20 -4.32 10.10 1.96
N ALA A 21 -3.47 9.69 2.91
CA ALA A 21 -2.87 10.62 3.85
C ALA A 21 -2.00 11.65 3.15
N ALA A 22 -1.41 11.28 2.01
CA ALA A 22 -0.61 12.22 1.22
C ALA A 22 -1.46 13.12 0.33
N GLY A 23 -2.77 12.91 0.29
CA GLY A 23 -3.66 13.72 -0.51
C GLY A 23 -3.65 13.38 -1.99
N LEU A 24 -3.22 12.17 -2.35
CA LEU A 24 -3.07 11.78 -3.75
C LEU A 24 -4.19 10.85 -4.18
N SER A 25 -4.65 11.05 -5.42
CA SER A 25 -5.52 10.08 -6.06
C SER A 25 -4.69 8.90 -6.56
N GLN A 26 -5.38 7.80 -6.93
CA GLN A 26 -4.68 6.67 -7.55
C GLN A 26 -3.98 7.12 -8.83
N ALA A 27 -4.65 7.95 -9.61
CA ALA A 27 -4.07 8.43 -10.87
C ALA A 27 -2.80 9.26 -10.61
N GLU A 28 -2.84 10.09 -9.58
CA GLU A 28 -1.68 10.91 -9.25
C GLU A 28 -0.50 10.07 -8.78
N LEU A 29 -0.76 9.05 -7.97
CA LEU A 29 0.30 8.17 -7.57
C LEU A 29 0.87 7.42 -8.77
N ALA A 30 -0.03 6.92 -9.64
CA ALA A 30 0.40 6.21 -10.84
C ALA A 30 1.29 7.09 -11.71
N GLU A 31 0.92 8.35 -11.84
CA GLU A 31 1.71 9.30 -12.63
C GLU A 31 3.09 9.48 -12.04
N ARG A 32 3.18 9.63 -10.72
CA ARG A 32 4.48 9.78 -10.07
C ARG A 32 5.36 8.56 -10.24
N MET A 33 4.75 7.39 -10.33
CA MET A 33 5.47 6.14 -10.49
C MET A 33 5.76 5.78 -11.94
N GLY A 34 5.10 6.45 -12.88
CA GLY A 34 5.23 6.12 -14.29
C GLY A 34 4.52 4.82 -14.65
N VAL A 35 3.42 4.52 -13.99
CA VAL A 35 2.63 3.31 -14.26
C VAL A 35 1.18 3.69 -14.52
N ASP A 36 0.39 2.72 -14.95
CA ASP A 36 -1.03 2.94 -15.18
C ASP A 36 -1.78 2.98 -13.85
N ARG A 37 -2.88 3.75 -13.84
CA ARG A 37 -3.74 3.80 -12.67
C ARG A 37 -4.24 2.41 -12.28
N ALA A 38 -4.50 1.55 -13.28
CA ALA A 38 -4.96 0.19 -13.00
C ALA A 38 -3.96 -0.58 -12.17
N TYR A 39 -2.66 -0.32 -12.34
CA TYR A 39 -1.66 -0.97 -11.53
C TYR A 39 -1.81 -0.58 -10.06
N VAL A 40 -1.99 0.72 -9.80
CA VAL A 40 -2.16 1.20 -8.42
C VAL A 40 -3.43 0.60 -7.81
N SER A 41 -4.51 0.58 -8.58
CA SER A 41 -5.77 0.01 -8.11
C SER A 41 -5.59 -1.45 -7.73
N GLY A 42 -4.98 -2.24 -8.61
CA GLY A 42 -4.74 -3.65 -8.33
C GLY A 42 -3.82 -3.86 -7.14
N LEU A 43 -2.81 -3.01 -7.03
CA LEU A 43 -1.89 -3.09 -5.91
C LEU A 43 -2.62 -2.87 -4.58
N GLU A 44 -3.48 -1.87 -4.52
CA GLU A 44 -4.19 -1.56 -3.29
C GLU A 44 -5.21 -2.64 -2.93
N LEU A 45 -5.68 -3.39 -3.90
CA LEU A 45 -6.59 -4.50 -3.67
C LEU A 45 -5.88 -5.81 -3.35
N GLY A 46 -4.55 -5.80 -3.34
CA GLY A 46 -3.80 -7.01 -3.06
C GLY A 46 -3.70 -7.95 -4.24
N GLN A 47 -3.94 -7.45 -5.45
CA GLN A 47 -3.94 -8.27 -6.67
C GLN A 47 -2.63 -8.21 -7.41
N ARG A 48 -1.67 -7.48 -6.90
CA ARG A 48 -0.35 -7.39 -7.49
C ARG A 48 0.69 -7.85 -6.49
N ASN A 49 1.82 -8.28 -7.03
CA ASN A 49 2.93 -8.75 -6.20
C ASN A 49 4.13 -7.86 -6.49
N PRO A 50 4.20 -6.68 -5.90
CA PRO A 50 5.29 -5.76 -6.19
C PRO A 50 6.61 -6.29 -5.68
N THR A 51 7.66 -5.97 -6.41
CA THR A 51 9.00 -6.27 -5.93
C THR A 51 9.37 -5.29 -4.83
N ILE A 52 10.44 -5.61 -4.10
CA ILE A 52 10.96 -4.70 -3.09
C ILE A 52 11.33 -3.36 -3.72
N VAL A 53 11.88 -3.39 -4.92
CA VAL A 53 12.26 -2.16 -5.62
C VAL A 53 11.02 -1.35 -5.96
N THR A 54 9.97 -2.01 -6.40
CA THR A 54 8.71 -1.30 -6.67
C THR A 54 8.18 -0.64 -5.41
N LEU A 55 8.24 -1.35 -4.28
CA LEU A 55 7.80 -0.76 -3.01
C LEU A 55 8.63 0.45 -2.65
N TRP A 56 9.91 0.40 -2.92
CA TRP A 56 10.79 1.54 -2.67
C TRP A 56 10.37 2.74 -3.51
N HIS A 57 10.04 2.51 -4.78
CA HIS A 57 9.56 3.59 -5.64
C HIS A 57 8.25 4.18 -5.13
N ILE A 58 7.35 3.33 -4.64
CA ILE A 58 6.09 3.81 -4.06
C ILE A 58 6.37 4.69 -2.85
N ALA A 59 7.28 4.23 -2.00
CA ALA A 59 7.63 4.99 -0.80
C ALA A 59 8.16 6.37 -1.18
N ARG A 60 9.02 6.43 -2.18
CA ARG A 60 9.56 7.71 -2.63
C ARG A 60 8.48 8.59 -3.22
N ALA A 61 7.58 8.01 -4.00
CA ALA A 61 6.49 8.77 -4.60
C ALA A 61 5.56 9.35 -3.53
N LEU A 62 5.40 8.65 -2.43
CA LEU A 62 4.53 9.10 -1.34
C LEU A 62 5.28 9.92 -0.29
N GLY A 63 6.61 9.95 -0.36
CA GLY A 63 7.40 10.66 0.63
C GLY A 63 7.38 9.99 1.99
N VAL A 64 7.30 8.67 2.02
CA VAL A 64 7.24 7.91 3.27
C VAL A 64 8.36 6.88 3.29
N LYS A 65 8.56 6.27 4.46
CA LYS A 65 9.50 5.18 4.61
C LYS A 65 8.83 3.87 4.20
N LEU A 66 9.66 2.84 3.99
CA LEU A 66 9.14 1.53 3.61
C LEU A 66 8.41 0.82 4.74
N ARG A 67 8.87 1.01 5.96
CA ARG A 67 8.34 0.21 7.07
C ARG A 67 6.82 0.28 7.20
N PRO A 68 6.19 1.45 7.07
CA PRO A 68 4.74 1.50 7.20
C PRO A 68 3.96 0.64 6.23
N PHE A 69 4.57 0.24 5.10
CA PHE A 69 3.87 -0.66 4.18
C PHE A 69 3.61 -2.02 4.79
N PHE A 70 4.37 -2.37 5.82
CA PHE A 70 4.30 -3.69 6.44
C PHE A 70 3.62 -3.65 7.80
N ASP A 71 2.92 -2.56 8.11
CA ASP A 71 2.17 -2.48 9.34
C ASP A 71 1.01 -3.44 9.29
N GLU A 72 0.95 -4.33 10.25
CA GLU A 72 -0.16 -5.26 10.36
C GLU A 72 -1.33 -4.56 11.02
N GLU A 73 -2.52 -4.95 10.60
CA GLU A 73 -3.71 -4.40 11.21
C GLU A 73 -3.80 -4.88 12.64
N LYS A 74 -3.84 -3.95 13.56
CA LYS A 74 -3.92 -4.32 14.96
C LYS A 74 -5.32 -4.72 15.30
N PRO A 75 -5.48 -5.69 16.21
CA PRO A 75 -6.82 -6.02 16.69
C PRO A 75 -7.46 -4.78 17.25
N ARG A 76 -8.75 -4.63 16.98
CA ARG A 76 -9.47 -3.49 17.49
C ARG A 76 -9.50 -3.56 19.01
N ARG A 77 -9.09 -2.49 19.63
CA ARG A 77 -9.11 -2.44 21.06
C ARG A 77 -10.53 -2.27 21.53
N ARG A 78 -10.85 -3.02 22.55
CA ARG A 78 -12.17 -2.91 23.09
C ARG A 78 -12.28 -1.66 23.91
N ALA A 79 -13.36 -0.93 23.70
CA ALA A 79 -13.59 0.29 24.49
C ALA A 79 -13.84 -0.09 25.94
N ARG A 80 -13.47 0.78 26.81
CA ARG A 80 -13.65 0.54 28.22
C ARG A 80 -14.69 1.42 28.79
#